data_ed9b1677e42a56c9a21005c58a07fdd3
#
_entry.id   ed9b1677e42a56c9a21005c58a07fdd3
#
_cell.length_a   1.000
_cell.length_b   1.000
_cell.length_c   1.000
_cell.angle_alpha   90.00
_cell.angle_beta   90.00
_cell.angle_gamma   90.00
#
_symmetry.space_group_name_H-M   'P 1'
#
loop_
_entity.id
_entity.type
_entity.pdbx_description
1 polymer ?
#
loop_
_entity_poly.entity_id
_entity_poly.type
_entity_poly.pdbx_seq_one_letter_code
_entity_poly.pdbx_strand_id
1 'polypeptide(L)'
;MNARPLASVVLAAGEGKRMRSARPKPLHLLCGRAMVLHILDAVAEMGADRAVVVIGHGAERITKKLVDDGPPGLPIDFVEQSVQRGTGDAVMVAMTAFPDDDDDGDVLVLPGDHPLLRATTLESLVEQHRASGAACTLLTARVAEPAGYGRVVRGADGAVTRIVEQRDATAEEAAVDEINLAVYCFKRGLLAPALRRITPDNHQGEYYLTDVVEVLASAGHLVGGMEVGDLAEALGVNDRAQLAEAEAELRRRTNERWMAAGVTMVDPPQTYVDTGVRLAADVTLFPGVILQGATVVGERTEIGPGTRLVDCVVGADCRLDHTVAEQCEIGDGATVGPFAHLAPGTSIAPGTDTGAFYTSR
;
A
#
# COMPACT_ATOMS: atom_id res chain seq x y z
N MET A 1 31.19 -4.64 -1.22
CA MET A 1 30.82 -3.21 -1.29
C MET A 1 29.55 -3.09 -0.47
N ASN A 2 29.53 -2.29 0.60
CA ASN A 2 28.28 -2.05 1.32
C ASN A 2 27.29 -1.41 0.34
N ALA A 3 26.09 -1.97 0.26
CA ALA A 3 25.02 -1.34 -0.52
C ALA A 3 24.80 0.09 0.01
N ARG A 4 24.54 1.04 -0.90
CA ARG A 4 24.19 2.42 -0.52
C ARG A 4 22.98 2.40 0.41
N PRO A 5 22.98 3.17 1.52
CA PRO A 5 21.82 3.29 2.38
C PRO A 5 20.57 3.72 1.59
N LEU A 6 19.43 3.11 1.91
CA LEU A 6 18.14 3.41 1.31
C LEU A 6 17.12 3.76 2.40
N ALA A 7 16.66 4.99 2.41
CA ALA A 7 15.56 5.39 3.26
C ALA A 7 14.30 5.65 2.44
N SER A 8 13.14 5.39 3.02
CA SER A 8 11.85 5.71 2.40
C SER A 8 11.16 6.86 3.12
N VAL A 9 10.53 7.76 2.37
CA VAL A 9 9.67 8.83 2.86
C VAL A 9 8.26 8.55 2.39
N VAL A 10 7.33 8.30 3.32
CA VAL A 10 5.92 8.00 3.02
C VAL A 10 5.05 9.22 3.35
N LEU A 11 4.39 9.79 2.35
CA LEU A 11 3.57 11.00 2.49
C LEU A 11 2.15 10.65 2.94
N ALA A 12 1.85 10.83 4.22
CA ALA A 12 0.57 10.49 4.84
C ALA A 12 -0.12 11.69 5.55
N ALA A 13 0.29 12.95 5.27
CA ALA A 13 -0.18 14.15 5.96
C ALA A 13 -1.53 14.70 5.44
N GLY A 14 -2.00 14.27 4.25
CA GLY A 14 -3.16 14.83 3.58
C GLY A 14 -4.49 14.63 4.32
N GLU A 15 -5.37 15.64 4.31
CA GLU A 15 -6.69 15.58 4.96
C GLU A 15 -7.65 14.52 4.39
N GLY A 16 -7.53 14.17 3.10
CA GLY A 16 -8.40 13.19 2.46
C GLY A 16 -9.88 13.62 2.40
N LYS A 17 -10.18 14.89 2.17
CA LYS A 17 -11.56 15.45 2.14
C LYS A 17 -12.56 14.67 1.29
N ARG A 18 -12.10 14.12 0.15
CA ARG A 18 -12.93 13.32 -0.78
C ARG A 18 -13.41 11.98 -0.16
N MET A 19 -12.72 11.48 0.87
CA MET A 19 -13.14 10.27 1.59
C MET A 19 -14.42 10.47 2.41
N ARG A 20 -14.77 11.72 2.76
CA ARG A 20 -15.94 12.07 3.59
C ARG A 20 -16.03 11.20 4.84
N SER A 21 -14.96 11.11 5.61
CA SER A 21 -14.80 10.19 6.73
C SER A 21 -14.15 10.86 7.94
N ALA A 22 -14.59 10.47 9.14
CA ALA A 22 -13.88 10.80 10.38
C ALA A 22 -12.60 9.95 10.58
N ARG A 23 -12.43 8.87 9.79
CA ARG A 23 -11.21 8.07 9.77
C ARG A 23 -10.20 8.76 8.87
N PRO A 24 -8.95 9.01 9.33
CA PRO A 24 -7.88 9.52 8.47
C PRO A 24 -7.71 8.67 7.21
N LYS A 25 -7.46 9.32 6.07
CA LYS A 25 -7.34 8.64 4.77
C LYS A 25 -6.38 7.44 4.79
N PRO A 26 -5.14 7.54 5.35
CA PRO A 26 -4.20 6.43 5.37
C PRO A 26 -4.66 5.22 6.21
N LEU A 27 -5.65 5.40 7.08
CA LEU A 27 -6.16 4.34 7.97
C LEU A 27 -7.39 3.61 7.44
N HIS A 28 -7.87 3.91 6.22
CA HIS A 28 -8.90 3.09 5.60
C HIS A 28 -8.36 1.70 5.30
N LEU A 29 -9.19 0.69 5.54
CA LEU A 29 -8.80 -0.71 5.40
C LEU A 29 -8.95 -1.17 3.95
N LEU A 30 -8.01 -2.02 3.53
CA LEU A 30 -8.07 -2.88 2.35
C LEU A 30 -7.67 -4.28 2.79
N CYS A 31 -8.50 -5.29 2.51
CA CYS A 31 -8.30 -6.68 2.94
C CYS A 31 -7.83 -6.77 4.40
N GLY A 32 -8.53 -6.06 5.31
CA GLY A 32 -8.33 -6.05 6.75
C GLY A 32 -7.17 -5.20 7.28
N ARG A 33 -6.28 -4.66 6.42
CA ARG A 33 -5.09 -3.90 6.83
C ARG A 33 -5.21 -2.42 6.42
N ALA A 34 -4.69 -1.50 7.23
CA ALA A 34 -4.73 -0.07 6.91
C ALA A 34 -3.92 0.23 5.63
N MET A 35 -4.44 1.11 4.78
CA MET A 35 -3.89 1.43 3.46
C MET A 35 -2.39 1.78 3.49
N VAL A 36 -1.97 2.61 4.44
CA VAL A 36 -0.55 3.00 4.60
C VAL A 36 0.34 1.84 5.03
N LEU A 37 -0.20 0.84 5.72
CA LEU A 37 0.57 -0.34 6.12
C LEU A 37 0.94 -1.23 4.94
N HIS A 38 0.12 -1.31 3.88
CA HIS A 38 0.50 -2.03 2.66
C HIS A 38 1.73 -1.43 2.00
N ILE A 39 1.86 -0.10 2.02
CA ILE A 39 3.03 0.60 1.50
C ILE A 39 4.27 0.32 2.37
N LEU A 40 4.11 0.38 3.69
CA LEU A 40 5.20 0.08 4.62
C LEU A 40 5.64 -1.40 4.56
N ASP A 41 4.70 -2.31 4.32
CA ASP A 41 5.02 -3.72 4.09
C ASP A 41 5.87 -3.89 2.82
N ALA A 42 5.51 -3.23 1.72
CA ALA A 42 6.31 -3.24 0.49
C ALA A 42 7.70 -2.61 0.69
N VAL A 43 7.79 -1.54 1.49
CA VAL A 43 9.06 -0.89 1.87
C VAL A 43 9.93 -1.81 2.72
N ALA A 44 9.34 -2.54 3.66
CA ALA A 44 10.06 -3.52 4.48
C ALA A 44 10.53 -4.73 3.65
N GLU A 45 9.67 -5.26 2.78
CA GLU A 45 9.95 -6.41 1.92
C GLU A 45 11.10 -6.11 0.94
N MET A 46 11.17 -4.90 0.36
CA MET A 46 12.27 -4.48 -0.50
C MET A 46 13.59 -4.24 0.23
N GLY A 47 13.61 -4.29 1.56
CA GLY A 47 14.81 -4.14 2.38
C GLY A 47 15.30 -2.70 2.54
N ALA A 48 14.41 -1.71 2.64
CA ALA A 48 14.79 -0.36 3.03
C ALA A 48 15.31 -0.32 4.47
N ASP A 49 16.34 0.50 4.74
CA ASP A 49 16.97 0.57 6.07
C ASP A 49 16.08 1.26 7.11
N ARG A 50 15.21 2.18 6.67
CA ARG A 50 14.25 2.90 7.52
C ARG A 50 13.14 3.55 6.70
N ALA A 51 12.02 3.88 7.36
CA ALA A 51 10.96 4.70 6.80
C ALA A 51 10.74 5.97 7.65
N VAL A 52 10.57 7.10 6.99
CA VAL A 52 10.12 8.37 7.59
C VAL A 52 8.69 8.61 7.10
N VAL A 53 7.73 8.59 8.01
CA VAL A 53 6.32 8.83 7.68
C VAL A 53 5.97 10.29 7.98
N VAL A 54 5.58 11.03 6.95
CA VAL A 54 5.10 12.40 7.10
C VAL A 54 3.63 12.36 7.48
N ILE A 55 3.33 12.75 8.71
CA ILE A 55 1.99 12.80 9.28
C ILE A 55 1.47 14.24 9.35
N GLY A 56 0.18 14.41 9.50
CA GLY A 56 -0.48 15.72 9.61
C GLY A 56 -1.88 15.55 10.15
N HIS A 57 -2.92 15.63 9.32
CA HIS A 57 -4.28 15.42 9.77
C HIS A 57 -4.48 14.02 10.38
N GLY A 58 -4.88 13.98 11.67
CA GLY A 58 -5.06 12.73 12.42
C GLY A 58 -3.76 12.06 12.85
N ALA A 59 -2.67 12.82 12.99
CA ALA A 59 -1.33 12.37 13.32
C ALA A 59 -1.27 11.35 14.47
N GLU A 60 -1.92 11.65 15.62
CA GLU A 60 -1.93 10.75 16.78
C GLU A 60 -2.48 9.35 16.46
N ARG A 61 -3.59 9.29 15.71
CA ARG A 61 -4.22 8.01 15.34
C ARG A 61 -3.37 7.23 14.33
N ILE A 62 -2.73 7.94 13.39
CA ILE A 62 -1.84 7.33 12.41
C ILE A 62 -0.61 6.78 13.12
N THR A 63 0.07 7.59 13.93
CA THR A 63 1.26 7.18 14.69
C THR A 63 0.96 5.96 15.56
N LYS A 64 -0.13 5.99 16.35
CA LYS A 64 -0.52 4.85 17.16
C LYS A 64 -0.68 3.58 16.32
N LYS A 65 -1.45 3.65 15.21
CA LYS A 65 -1.68 2.49 14.34
C LYS A 65 -0.39 1.93 13.75
N LEU A 66 0.55 2.81 13.34
CA LEU A 66 1.82 2.37 12.76
C LEU A 66 2.80 1.82 13.80
N VAL A 67 2.75 2.29 15.03
CA VAL A 67 3.53 1.71 16.15
C VAL A 67 2.99 0.33 16.52
N ASP A 68 1.66 0.17 16.57
CA ASP A 68 1.02 -1.08 16.97
C ASP A 68 1.14 -2.18 15.88
N ASP A 69 1.00 -1.83 14.60
CA ASP A 69 0.85 -2.81 13.50
C ASP A 69 1.88 -2.65 12.36
N GLY A 70 2.89 -1.81 12.53
CA GLY A 70 3.94 -1.62 11.51
C GLY A 70 4.69 -2.91 11.20
N PRO A 71 5.31 -3.04 10.01
CA PRO A 71 6.07 -4.23 9.66
C PRO A 71 7.24 -4.43 10.61
N PRO A 72 7.45 -5.67 11.11
CA PRO A 72 8.55 -5.96 12.00
C PRO A 72 9.91 -5.75 11.29
N GLY A 73 10.86 -5.17 12.01
CA GLY A 73 12.22 -4.99 11.51
C GLY A 73 12.45 -3.73 10.67
N LEU A 74 11.42 -2.98 10.31
CA LEU A 74 11.57 -1.68 9.66
C LEU A 74 11.49 -0.56 10.71
N PRO A 75 12.58 0.18 10.99
CA PRO A 75 12.51 1.38 11.83
C PRO A 75 11.62 2.44 11.18
N ILE A 76 10.65 2.97 11.93
CA ILE A 76 9.70 3.98 11.45
C ILE A 76 9.86 5.23 12.31
N ASP A 77 10.24 6.34 11.66
CA ASP A 77 10.27 7.67 12.26
C ASP A 77 9.07 8.48 11.79
N PHE A 78 8.62 9.41 12.61
CA PHE A 78 7.49 10.27 12.30
C PHE A 78 7.93 11.73 12.28
N VAL A 79 7.52 12.45 11.25
CA VAL A 79 7.66 13.90 11.17
C VAL A 79 6.30 14.52 10.87
N GLU A 80 6.01 15.66 11.51
CA GLU A 80 4.71 16.30 11.37
C GLU A 80 4.78 17.49 10.42
N GLN A 81 3.97 17.45 9.35
CA GLN A 81 3.67 18.61 8.54
C GLN A 81 2.47 19.35 9.15
N SER A 82 2.75 20.32 10.00
CA SER A 82 1.71 21.07 10.74
C SER A 82 0.83 21.92 9.83
N VAL A 83 1.37 22.41 8.71
CA VAL A 83 0.65 23.17 7.69
C VAL A 83 0.85 22.50 6.35
N GLN A 84 -0.23 22.06 5.72
CA GLN A 84 -0.17 21.41 4.41
C GLN A 84 0.08 22.46 3.31
N ARG A 85 1.34 22.63 2.93
CA ARG A 85 1.78 23.55 1.87
C ARG A 85 2.22 22.82 0.59
N GLY A 86 1.81 21.57 0.41
CA GLY A 86 2.10 20.75 -0.76
C GLY A 86 3.06 19.60 -0.47
N THR A 87 3.29 18.76 -1.50
CA THR A 87 4.11 17.54 -1.41
C THR A 87 5.59 17.84 -1.27
N GLY A 88 6.09 18.90 -1.90
CA GLY A 88 7.48 19.35 -1.76
C GLY A 88 7.79 19.81 -0.33
N ASP A 89 6.86 20.55 0.31
CA ASP A 89 6.97 20.95 1.72
C ASP A 89 6.97 19.70 2.64
N ALA A 90 6.13 18.71 2.37
CA ALA A 90 6.09 17.47 3.13
C ALA A 90 7.45 16.75 3.07
N VAL A 91 8.08 16.68 1.90
CA VAL A 91 9.42 16.08 1.76
C VAL A 91 10.50 16.95 2.43
N MET A 92 10.40 18.30 2.37
CA MET A 92 11.31 19.18 3.11
C MET A 92 11.26 18.89 4.61
N VAL A 93 10.06 18.72 5.17
CA VAL A 93 9.91 18.33 6.59
C VAL A 93 10.50 16.95 6.84
N ALA A 94 10.27 15.97 5.95
CA ALA A 94 10.87 14.64 6.08
C ALA A 94 12.40 14.66 6.11
N MET A 95 13.02 15.54 5.32
CA MET A 95 14.48 15.65 5.27
C MET A 95 15.09 16.09 6.60
N THR A 96 14.33 16.68 7.52
CA THR A 96 14.82 17.03 8.88
C THR A 96 15.09 15.80 9.76
N ALA A 97 14.58 14.63 9.40
CA ALA A 97 14.87 13.38 10.10
C ALA A 97 16.23 12.75 9.69
N PHE A 98 16.89 13.33 8.70
CA PHE A 98 18.20 12.85 8.23
C PHE A 98 19.32 13.73 8.78
N PRO A 99 20.47 13.15 9.21
CA PRO A 99 21.63 13.92 9.61
C PRO A 99 22.17 14.79 8.46
N ASP A 100 22.64 15.99 8.78
CA ASP A 100 23.14 16.96 7.78
C ASP A 100 24.42 16.50 7.07
N ASP A 101 25.21 15.63 7.69
CA ASP A 101 26.49 15.12 7.19
C ASP A 101 26.38 13.78 6.44
N ASP A 102 25.17 13.25 6.29
CA ASP A 102 24.90 11.96 5.65
C ASP A 102 24.32 12.14 4.24
N ASP A 103 25.16 12.58 3.30
CA ASP A 103 24.79 12.79 1.90
C ASP A 103 24.87 11.53 1.01
N ASP A 104 25.45 10.44 1.55
CA ASP A 104 25.61 9.19 0.79
C ASP A 104 24.44 8.24 1.02
N GLY A 105 23.53 8.22 0.08
CA GLY A 105 22.35 7.33 0.12
C GLY A 105 21.31 7.72 -0.90
N ASP A 106 20.27 6.89 -0.97
CA ASP A 106 19.11 7.13 -1.81
C ASP A 106 17.87 7.33 -0.92
N VAL A 107 16.95 8.18 -1.38
CA VAL A 107 15.66 8.43 -0.73
C VAL A 107 14.54 8.04 -1.69
N LEU A 108 13.75 7.05 -1.29
CA LEU A 108 12.54 6.64 -2.00
C LEU A 108 11.34 7.41 -1.44
N VAL A 109 10.71 8.27 -2.24
CA VAL A 109 9.53 9.03 -1.83
C VAL A 109 8.27 8.36 -2.38
N LEU A 110 7.32 8.06 -1.50
CA LEU A 110 6.12 7.30 -1.79
C LEU A 110 4.86 8.03 -1.31
N PRO A 111 3.79 8.07 -2.11
CA PRO A 111 2.49 8.55 -1.63
C PRO A 111 1.85 7.53 -0.68
N GLY A 112 1.31 7.98 0.44
CA GLY A 112 0.66 7.14 1.46
C GLY A 112 -0.71 6.56 1.05
N ASP A 113 -1.11 6.74 -0.20
CA ASP A 113 -2.40 6.34 -0.76
C ASP A 113 -2.30 5.44 -2.01
N HIS A 114 -1.14 4.81 -2.25
CA HIS A 114 -0.93 3.85 -3.33
C HIS A 114 -0.71 2.42 -2.76
N PRO A 115 -1.74 1.79 -2.18
CA PRO A 115 -1.59 0.54 -1.41
C PRO A 115 -1.28 -0.70 -2.27
N LEU A 116 -1.32 -0.58 -3.58
CA LEU A 116 -1.11 -1.68 -4.53
C LEU A 116 0.32 -1.75 -5.07
N LEU A 117 1.20 -0.81 -4.68
CA LEU A 117 2.63 -0.85 -5.00
C LEU A 117 3.28 -2.13 -4.46
N ARG A 118 4.08 -2.79 -5.30
CA ARG A 118 4.78 -4.03 -4.94
C ARG A 118 6.24 -3.76 -4.59
N ALA A 119 6.77 -4.54 -3.66
CA ALA A 119 8.19 -4.50 -3.31
C ALA A 119 9.08 -4.68 -4.54
N THR A 120 8.77 -5.64 -5.42
CA THR A 120 9.54 -5.90 -6.66
C THR A 120 9.58 -4.73 -7.63
N THR A 121 8.52 -3.93 -7.71
CA THR A 121 8.49 -2.70 -8.52
C THR A 121 9.38 -1.62 -7.91
N LEU A 122 9.33 -1.47 -6.58
CA LEU A 122 10.18 -0.53 -5.85
C LEU A 122 11.66 -0.93 -5.92
N GLU A 123 11.98 -2.22 -5.80
CA GLU A 123 13.33 -2.77 -6.00
C GLU A 123 13.86 -2.43 -7.39
N SER A 124 13.08 -2.71 -8.44
CA SER A 124 13.43 -2.42 -9.83
C SER A 124 13.68 -0.92 -10.07
N LEU A 125 12.88 -0.06 -9.44
CA LEU A 125 13.05 1.40 -9.52
C LEU A 125 14.39 1.84 -8.89
N VAL A 126 14.74 1.31 -7.72
CA VAL A 126 16.00 1.62 -7.02
C VAL A 126 17.20 1.05 -7.79
N GLU A 127 17.08 -0.17 -8.33
CA GLU A 127 18.13 -0.78 -9.14
C GLU A 127 18.42 0.05 -10.41
N GLN A 128 17.36 0.45 -11.14
CA GLN A 128 17.50 1.30 -12.33
C GLN A 128 18.09 2.67 -11.97
N HIS A 129 17.65 3.26 -10.85
CA HIS A 129 18.19 4.53 -10.34
C HIS A 129 19.71 4.44 -10.10
N ARG A 130 20.14 3.40 -9.41
CA ARG A 130 21.56 3.16 -9.09
C ARG A 130 22.39 2.85 -10.33
N ALA A 131 21.86 2.03 -11.23
CA ALA A 131 22.54 1.64 -12.47
C ALA A 131 22.75 2.81 -13.44
N SER A 132 21.75 3.70 -13.56
CA SER A 132 21.85 4.89 -14.43
C SER A 132 22.69 6.01 -13.83
N GLY A 133 22.90 6.03 -12.51
CA GLY A 133 23.52 7.12 -11.80
C GLY A 133 22.71 8.42 -11.81
N ALA A 134 21.41 8.34 -12.11
CA ALA A 134 20.51 9.49 -12.15
C ALA A 134 20.42 10.23 -10.82
N ALA A 135 20.11 11.51 -10.83
CA ALA A 135 19.81 12.30 -9.64
C ALA A 135 18.41 12.00 -9.09
N CYS A 136 17.49 11.68 -10.00
CA CYS A 136 16.14 11.25 -9.71
C CYS A 136 15.71 10.20 -10.75
N THR A 137 15.00 9.17 -10.30
CA THR A 137 14.25 8.24 -11.16
C THR A 137 12.83 8.18 -10.66
N LEU A 138 11.85 8.43 -11.53
CA LEU A 138 10.44 8.40 -11.18
C LEU A 138 9.74 7.19 -11.80
N LEU A 139 8.70 6.72 -11.12
CA LEU A 139 7.81 5.70 -11.65
C LEU A 139 6.76 6.37 -12.53
N THR A 140 6.57 5.86 -13.75
CA THR A 140 5.63 6.38 -14.75
C THR A 140 4.67 5.30 -15.22
N ALA A 141 3.61 5.70 -15.89
CA ALA A 141 2.72 4.81 -16.63
C ALA A 141 2.24 5.49 -17.90
N ARG A 142 1.85 4.70 -18.91
CA ARG A 142 1.13 5.19 -20.07
C ARG A 142 -0.32 4.79 -19.99
N VAL A 143 -1.21 5.78 -20.12
CA VAL A 143 -2.65 5.58 -19.99
C VAL A 143 -3.39 6.30 -21.13
N ALA A 144 -4.49 5.72 -21.61
CA ALA A 144 -5.30 6.32 -22.64
C ALA A 144 -6.03 7.59 -22.16
N GLU A 145 -6.37 7.65 -20.87
CA GLU A 145 -7.06 8.78 -20.24
C GLU A 145 -6.22 9.33 -19.09
N PRO A 146 -5.25 10.24 -19.36
CA PRO A 146 -4.33 10.74 -18.37
C PRO A 146 -4.92 11.83 -17.44
N ALA A 147 -6.22 12.14 -17.56
CA ALA A 147 -6.86 13.19 -16.77
C ALA A 147 -6.71 12.98 -15.26
N GLY A 148 -6.31 14.04 -14.56
CA GLY A 148 -6.13 14.02 -13.10
C GLY A 148 -4.71 13.70 -12.62
N TYR A 149 -3.81 13.30 -13.50
CA TYR A 149 -2.40 13.03 -13.18
C TYR A 149 -1.46 14.12 -13.66
N GLY A 150 -0.27 14.22 -13.09
CA GLY A 150 0.84 14.98 -13.64
C GLY A 150 1.38 14.33 -14.91
N ARG A 151 1.77 15.14 -15.89
CA ARG A 151 2.33 14.69 -17.19
C ARG A 151 3.85 14.69 -17.14
N VAL A 152 4.46 13.61 -17.63
CA VAL A 152 5.90 13.49 -17.74
C VAL A 152 6.36 14.02 -19.08
N VAL A 153 7.08 15.14 -19.07
CA VAL A 153 7.63 15.76 -20.28
C VAL A 153 9.08 15.31 -20.46
N ARG A 154 9.39 14.81 -21.68
CA ARG A 154 10.72 14.34 -22.03
C ARG A 154 11.39 15.26 -23.04
N GLY A 155 12.72 15.37 -22.92
CA GLY A 155 13.56 16.03 -23.92
C GLY A 155 13.75 15.17 -25.18
N ALA A 156 14.43 15.73 -26.17
CA ALA A 156 14.71 15.04 -27.44
C ALA A 156 15.63 13.81 -27.27
N ASP A 157 16.37 13.74 -26.19
CA ASP A 157 17.23 12.61 -25.78
C ASP A 157 16.50 11.53 -25.00
N GLY A 158 15.19 11.71 -24.73
CA GLY A 158 14.35 10.81 -23.95
C GLY A 158 14.45 10.98 -22.44
N ALA A 159 15.36 11.84 -21.94
CA ALA A 159 15.44 12.13 -20.51
C ALA A 159 14.21 12.91 -20.03
N VAL A 160 13.79 12.69 -18.79
CA VAL A 160 12.71 13.48 -18.19
C VAL A 160 13.22 14.88 -17.90
N THR A 161 12.50 15.90 -18.40
CA THR A 161 12.86 17.30 -18.20
C THR A 161 12.04 17.98 -17.14
N ARG A 162 10.75 17.64 -17.03
CA ARG A 162 9.83 18.17 -16.02
C ARG A 162 8.58 17.31 -15.89
N ILE A 163 7.81 17.56 -14.85
CA ILE A 163 6.45 17.05 -14.66
C ILE A 163 5.55 18.26 -14.57
N VAL A 164 4.43 18.23 -15.31
CA VAL A 164 3.44 19.30 -15.29
C VAL A 164 2.15 18.79 -14.67
N GLU A 165 1.72 19.42 -13.59
CA GLU A 165 0.47 19.05 -12.92
C GLU A 165 -0.74 19.35 -13.80
N GLN A 166 -1.82 18.55 -13.68
CA GLN A 166 -3.02 18.68 -14.54
C GLN A 166 -3.57 20.10 -14.64
N ARG A 167 -3.51 20.87 -13.55
CA ARG A 167 -4.09 22.23 -13.49
C ARG A 167 -3.22 23.30 -14.11
N ASP A 168 -1.95 23.01 -14.27
CA ASP A 168 -0.95 23.92 -14.80
C ASP A 168 -0.57 23.57 -16.24
N ALA A 169 -1.09 22.44 -16.78
CA ALA A 169 -0.76 21.92 -18.10
C ALA A 169 -1.40 22.75 -19.22
N THR A 170 -0.61 23.07 -20.24
CA THR A 170 -1.10 23.57 -21.54
C THR A 170 -1.88 22.47 -22.27
N ALA A 171 -2.60 22.81 -23.35
CA ALA A 171 -3.32 21.83 -24.15
C ALA A 171 -2.41 20.76 -24.77
N GLU A 172 -1.18 21.13 -25.15
CA GLU A 172 -0.18 20.21 -25.69
C GLU A 172 0.34 19.26 -24.62
N GLU A 173 0.65 19.77 -23.44
CA GLU A 173 1.11 18.97 -22.30
C GLU A 173 0.02 18.06 -21.78
N ALA A 174 -1.23 18.51 -21.74
CA ALA A 174 -2.38 17.71 -21.33
C ALA A 174 -2.63 16.50 -22.26
N ALA A 175 -2.14 16.55 -23.50
CA ALA A 175 -2.24 15.45 -24.47
C ALA A 175 -1.15 14.37 -24.31
N VAL A 176 -0.15 14.60 -23.43
CA VAL A 176 0.87 13.60 -23.13
C VAL A 176 0.24 12.43 -22.37
N ASP A 177 0.47 11.20 -22.85
CA ASP A 177 -0.09 9.96 -22.31
C ASP A 177 0.72 9.37 -21.16
N GLU A 178 1.97 9.82 -20.97
CA GLU A 178 2.83 9.39 -19.88
C GLU A 178 2.55 10.20 -18.62
N ILE A 179 2.12 9.48 -17.59
CA ILE A 179 1.73 10.05 -16.29
C ILE A 179 2.77 9.78 -15.19
N ASN A 180 2.84 10.68 -14.24
CA ASN A 180 3.62 10.56 -13.02
C ASN A 180 2.83 9.83 -11.93
N LEU A 181 3.41 8.78 -11.35
CA LEU A 181 2.81 8.00 -10.26
C LEU A 181 3.19 8.50 -8.86
N ALA A 182 3.86 9.64 -8.77
CA ALA A 182 4.31 10.25 -7.52
C ALA A 182 5.23 9.35 -6.66
N VAL A 183 5.90 8.39 -7.28
CA VAL A 183 6.92 7.53 -6.68
C VAL A 183 8.28 7.90 -7.26
N TYR A 184 9.24 8.25 -6.40
CA TYR A 184 10.54 8.75 -6.82
C TYR A 184 11.67 8.12 -6.02
N CYS A 185 12.79 7.82 -6.68
CA CYS A 185 14.05 7.54 -6.04
C CYS A 185 15.02 8.69 -6.32
N PHE A 186 15.51 9.34 -5.28
CA PHE A 186 16.45 10.47 -5.36
C PHE A 186 17.80 10.13 -4.77
N LYS A 187 18.89 10.67 -5.33
CA LYS A 187 20.14 10.81 -4.59
C LYS A 187 19.93 11.80 -3.45
N ARG A 188 20.12 11.36 -2.19
CA ARG A 188 19.83 12.16 -1.00
C ARG A 188 20.55 13.51 -1.01
N GLY A 189 21.84 13.55 -1.31
CA GLY A 189 22.63 14.78 -1.33
C GLY A 189 22.17 15.82 -2.34
N LEU A 190 21.38 15.42 -3.37
CA LEU A 190 20.82 16.34 -4.37
C LEU A 190 19.39 16.78 -4.05
N LEU A 191 18.65 16.01 -3.24
CA LEU A 191 17.24 16.29 -2.95
C LEU A 191 17.05 17.55 -2.10
N ALA A 192 17.74 17.68 -0.97
CA ALA A 192 17.57 18.82 -0.07
C ALA A 192 17.96 20.16 -0.72
N PRO A 193 19.07 20.29 -1.49
CA PRO A 193 19.36 21.51 -2.26
C PRO A 193 18.30 21.84 -3.31
N ALA A 194 17.75 20.85 -4.00
CA ALA A 194 16.71 21.05 -5.02
C ALA A 194 15.38 21.51 -4.39
N LEU A 195 14.97 20.91 -3.27
CA LEU A 195 13.77 21.31 -2.52
C LEU A 195 13.81 22.78 -2.07
N ARG A 196 14.99 23.34 -1.76
CA ARG A 196 15.12 24.77 -1.39
C ARG A 196 14.92 25.73 -2.56
N ARG A 197 14.83 25.23 -3.80
CA ARG A 197 14.69 26.05 -5.02
C ARG A 197 13.29 26.04 -5.60
N ILE A 198 12.40 25.13 -5.16
CA ILE A 198 11.01 25.14 -5.62
C ILE A 198 10.24 26.31 -4.99
N THR A 199 9.26 26.82 -5.71
CA THR A 199 8.41 27.93 -5.28
C THR A 199 6.93 27.55 -5.37
N PRO A 200 6.02 28.24 -4.66
CA PRO A 200 4.59 27.95 -4.75
C PRO A 200 3.92 28.72 -5.91
N ASP A 201 4.66 29.08 -6.97
CA ASP A 201 4.17 29.82 -8.13
C ASP A 201 3.39 28.91 -9.10
N ASN A 202 2.22 28.41 -8.66
CA ASN A 202 1.36 27.53 -9.41
C ASN A 202 -0.11 27.76 -9.06
N HIS A 203 -1.05 27.12 -9.76
CA HIS A 203 -2.50 27.31 -9.55
C HIS A 203 -2.98 27.02 -8.12
N GLN A 204 -2.27 26.17 -7.36
CA GLN A 204 -2.66 25.79 -6.00
C GLN A 204 -1.95 26.62 -4.91
N GLY A 205 -0.88 27.34 -5.29
CA GLY A 205 -0.04 28.06 -4.31
C GLY A 205 0.71 27.11 -3.37
N GLU A 206 1.05 25.90 -3.84
CA GLU A 206 1.69 24.84 -3.08
C GLU A 206 3.10 24.55 -3.56
N TYR A 207 3.97 24.08 -2.68
CA TYR A 207 5.28 23.56 -3.06
C TYR A 207 5.11 22.14 -3.65
N TYR A 208 5.21 22.02 -4.96
CA TYR A 208 5.10 20.73 -5.63
C TYR A 208 6.41 19.96 -5.60
N LEU A 209 6.38 18.69 -5.22
CA LEU A 209 7.55 17.81 -5.33
C LEU A 209 7.95 17.60 -6.79
N THR A 210 6.99 17.64 -7.70
CA THR A 210 7.19 17.51 -9.15
C THR A 210 8.11 18.58 -9.72
N ASP A 211 8.16 19.78 -9.12
CA ASP A 211 9.05 20.87 -9.56
C ASP A 211 10.54 20.56 -9.29
N VAL A 212 10.83 19.67 -8.32
CA VAL A 212 12.21 19.19 -8.05
C VAL A 212 12.83 18.53 -9.28
N VAL A 213 12.01 17.86 -10.10
CA VAL A 213 12.44 17.21 -11.34
C VAL A 213 13.01 18.24 -12.31
N GLU A 214 12.32 19.35 -12.54
CA GLU A 214 12.76 20.44 -13.41
C GLU A 214 14.02 21.13 -12.84
N VAL A 215 14.07 21.34 -11.53
CA VAL A 215 15.24 21.92 -10.86
C VAL A 215 16.50 21.06 -11.09
N LEU A 216 16.38 19.74 -10.96
CA LEU A 216 17.49 18.80 -11.19
C LEU A 216 17.88 18.74 -12.68
N ALA A 217 16.92 18.61 -13.58
CA ALA A 217 17.15 18.58 -15.02
C ALA A 217 17.82 19.87 -15.52
N SER A 218 17.33 21.05 -15.09
CA SER A 218 17.89 22.37 -15.43
C SER A 218 19.31 22.59 -14.86
N ALA A 219 19.66 21.90 -13.79
CA ALA A 219 21.01 21.89 -13.24
C ALA A 219 21.96 20.92 -13.99
N GLY A 220 21.49 20.25 -15.04
CA GLY A 220 22.27 19.31 -15.86
C GLY A 220 22.37 17.92 -15.27
N HIS A 221 21.57 17.59 -14.26
CA HIS A 221 21.51 16.24 -13.72
C HIS A 221 20.59 15.35 -14.55
N LEU A 222 20.98 14.08 -14.69
CA LEU A 222 20.11 13.07 -15.34
C LEU A 222 18.90 12.80 -14.47
N VAL A 223 17.70 12.89 -15.07
CA VAL A 223 16.45 12.41 -14.50
C VAL A 223 15.89 11.31 -15.41
N GLY A 224 15.70 10.13 -14.82
CA GLY A 224 15.15 8.94 -15.50
C GLY A 224 13.68 8.70 -15.16
N GLY A 225 13.02 7.90 -16.00
CA GLY A 225 11.68 7.38 -15.72
C GLY A 225 11.67 5.87 -15.95
N MET A 226 10.99 5.14 -15.08
CA MET A 226 10.71 3.72 -15.21
C MET A 226 9.19 3.53 -15.38
N GLU A 227 8.79 2.91 -16.46
CA GLU A 227 7.38 2.59 -16.68
C GLU A 227 6.97 1.38 -15.85
N VAL A 228 5.85 1.48 -15.13
CA VAL A 228 5.32 0.39 -14.31
C VAL A 228 4.84 -0.75 -15.19
N GLY A 229 5.14 -2.00 -14.79
CA GLY A 229 4.72 -3.19 -15.55
C GLY A 229 3.24 -3.55 -15.39
N ASP A 230 2.62 -3.18 -14.27
CA ASP A 230 1.21 -3.45 -13.95
C ASP A 230 0.52 -2.13 -13.57
N LEU A 231 -0.38 -1.66 -14.44
CA LEU A 231 -1.12 -0.41 -14.23
C LEU A 231 -1.96 -0.39 -12.95
N ALA A 232 -2.32 -1.54 -12.41
CA ALA A 232 -3.03 -1.60 -11.14
C ALA A 232 -2.21 -1.01 -9.98
N GLU A 233 -0.87 -1.04 -10.06
CA GLU A 233 0.01 -0.41 -9.06
C GLU A 233 -0.07 1.12 -9.05
N ALA A 234 -0.54 1.71 -10.16
CA ALA A 234 -0.75 3.14 -10.31
C ALA A 234 -2.02 3.67 -9.60
N LEU A 235 -2.87 2.78 -9.10
CA LEU A 235 -4.14 3.14 -8.46
C LEU A 235 -3.91 3.84 -7.12
N GLY A 236 -4.04 5.16 -7.13
CA GLY A 236 -4.11 5.96 -5.91
C GLY A 236 -5.55 6.04 -5.38
N VAL A 237 -5.72 5.84 -4.09
CA VAL A 237 -7.02 5.86 -3.42
C VAL A 237 -7.32 7.26 -2.91
N ASN A 238 -8.25 7.97 -3.51
CA ASN A 238 -8.63 9.34 -3.12
C ASN A 238 -10.06 9.46 -2.60
N ASP A 239 -10.93 8.52 -2.98
CA ASP A 239 -12.33 8.47 -2.59
C ASP A 239 -12.80 7.02 -2.36
N ARG A 240 -14.09 6.84 -2.08
CA ARG A 240 -14.66 5.53 -1.76
C ARG A 240 -14.79 4.60 -2.96
N ALA A 241 -14.93 5.14 -4.17
CA ALA A 241 -14.98 4.32 -5.38
C ALA A 241 -13.60 3.73 -5.66
N GLN A 242 -12.56 4.57 -5.65
CA GLN A 242 -11.17 4.11 -5.80
C GLN A 242 -10.74 3.16 -4.66
N LEU A 243 -11.25 3.37 -3.43
CA LEU A 243 -11.02 2.42 -2.33
C LEU A 243 -11.60 1.04 -2.66
N ALA A 244 -12.81 0.98 -3.20
CA ALA A 244 -13.45 -0.30 -3.58
C ALA A 244 -12.74 -0.99 -4.75
N GLU A 245 -12.22 -0.21 -5.71
CA GLU A 245 -11.42 -0.73 -6.83
C GLU A 245 -10.10 -1.33 -6.33
N ALA A 246 -9.38 -0.61 -5.46
CA ALA A 246 -8.14 -1.09 -4.86
C ALA A 246 -8.37 -2.34 -3.98
N GLU A 247 -9.48 -2.37 -3.21
CA GLU A 247 -9.90 -3.54 -2.43
C GLU A 247 -10.13 -4.77 -3.33
N ALA A 248 -10.84 -4.59 -4.45
CA ALA A 248 -11.13 -5.68 -5.38
C ALA A 248 -9.84 -6.24 -6.02
N GLU A 249 -8.91 -5.38 -6.39
CA GLU A 249 -7.63 -5.79 -6.95
C GLU A 249 -6.73 -6.49 -5.91
N LEU A 250 -6.65 -5.97 -4.69
CA LEU A 250 -5.87 -6.60 -3.63
C LEU A 250 -6.44 -7.97 -3.25
N ARG A 251 -7.78 -8.10 -3.18
CA ARG A 251 -8.48 -9.37 -2.97
C ARG A 251 -8.16 -10.36 -4.09
N ARG A 252 -8.21 -9.93 -5.36
CA ARG A 252 -7.84 -10.77 -6.50
C ARG A 252 -6.41 -11.33 -6.33
N ARG A 253 -5.42 -10.47 -6.03
CA ARG A 253 -4.02 -10.86 -5.79
C ARG A 253 -3.88 -11.84 -4.61
N THR A 254 -4.60 -11.57 -3.51
CA THR A 254 -4.60 -12.43 -2.32
C THR A 254 -5.16 -13.80 -2.62
N ASN A 255 -6.29 -13.86 -3.33
CA ASN A 255 -6.92 -15.12 -3.70
C ASN A 255 -6.07 -15.93 -4.70
N GLU A 256 -5.47 -15.29 -5.72
CA GLU A 256 -4.55 -15.93 -6.65
C GLU A 256 -3.35 -16.55 -5.94
N ARG A 257 -2.76 -15.84 -4.96
CA ARG A 257 -1.66 -16.38 -4.15
C ARG A 257 -2.07 -17.64 -3.39
N TRP A 258 -3.27 -17.65 -2.78
CA TRP A 258 -3.75 -18.82 -2.05
C TRP A 258 -4.09 -19.97 -2.99
N MET A 259 -4.70 -19.72 -4.14
CA MET A 259 -4.95 -20.77 -5.15
C MET A 259 -3.63 -21.36 -5.67
N ALA A 260 -2.62 -20.55 -5.91
CA ALA A 260 -1.28 -21.03 -6.27
C ALA A 260 -0.61 -21.85 -5.15
N ALA A 261 -0.97 -21.62 -3.89
CA ALA A 261 -0.50 -22.38 -2.73
C ALA A 261 -1.34 -23.65 -2.43
N GLY A 262 -2.31 -24.01 -3.29
CA GLY A 262 -3.10 -25.25 -3.17
C GLY A 262 -4.44 -25.09 -2.49
N VAL A 263 -4.95 -23.86 -2.33
CA VAL A 263 -6.32 -23.62 -1.83
C VAL A 263 -7.30 -23.66 -2.99
N THR A 264 -8.43 -24.34 -2.82
CA THR A 264 -9.53 -24.33 -3.77
C THR A 264 -10.52 -23.23 -3.43
N MET A 265 -10.83 -22.35 -4.37
CA MET A 265 -11.88 -21.34 -4.25
C MET A 265 -12.92 -21.56 -5.35
N VAL A 266 -14.17 -21.84 -4.95
CA VAL A 266 -15.26 -22.12 -5.90
C VAL A 266 -15.67 -20.88 -6.67
N ASP A 267 -15.67 -19.72 -6.00
CA ASP A 267 -15.94 -18.41 -6.61
C ASP A 267 -14.97 -17.36 -6.00
N PRO A 268 -13.77 -17.18 -6.59
CA PRO A 268 -12.79 -16.25 -6.06
C PRO A 268 -13.29 -14.81 -5.91
N PRO A 269 -14.09 -14.23 -6.84
CA PRO A 269 -14.65 -12.89 -6.65
C PRO A 269 -15.57 -12.74 -5.43
N GLN A 270 -16.24 -13.79 -5.01
CA GLN A 270 -17.11 -13.82 -3.82
C GLN A 270 -16.42 -14.42 -2.59
N THR A 271 -15.10 -14.54 -2.59
CA THR A 271 -14.32 -15.05 -1.45
C THR A 271 -13.47 -13.91 -0.91
N TYR A 272 -13.66 -13.54 0.37
CA TYR A 272 -13.01 -12.41 1.03
C TYR A 272 -12.01 -12.93 2.06
N VAL A 273 -10.73 -12.78 1.78
CA VAL A 273 -9.64 -13.24 2.64
C VAL A 273 -8.74 -12.05 2.95
N ASP A 274 -8.69 -11.67 4.23
CA ASP A 274 -7.80 -10.61 4.71
C ASP A 274 -6.32 -11.01 4.54
N THR A 275 -5.44 -10.04 4.40
CA THR A 275 -4.01 -10.30 4.17
C THR A 275 -3.30 -10.99 5.33
N GLY A 276 -3.85 -10.88 6.55
CA GLY A 276 -3.35 -11.55 7.77
C GLY A 276 -3.75 -13.02 7.89
N VAL A 277 -4.72 -13.49 7.11
CA VAL A 277 -5.22 -14.87 7.15
C VAL A 277 -4.17 -15.85 6.63
N ARG A 278 -4.14 -17.04 7.23
CA ARG A 278 -3.28 -18.15 6.80
C ARG A 278 -4.11 -19.37 6.48
N LEU A 279 -3.91 -19.92 5.29
CA LEU A 279 -4.60 -21.12 4.80
C LEU A 279 -3.58 -22.21 4.54
N ALA A 280 -3.86 -23.42 5.01
CA ALA A 280 -3.07 -24.60 4.66
C ALA A 280 -3.46 -25.14 3.26
N ALA A 281 -2.71 -26.12 2.76
CA ALA A 281 -3.01 -26.78 1.49
C ALA A 281 -4.35 -27.55 1.57
N ASP A 282 -4.97 -27.74 0.42
CA ASP A 282 -6.24 -28.47 0.25
C ASP A 282 -7.44 -27.89 1.04
N VAL A 283 -7.33 -26.65 1.53
CA VAL A 283 -8.50 -25.92 2.05
C VAL A 283 -9.44 -25.60 0.90
N THR A 284 -10.75 -25.80 1.08
CA THR A 284 -11.77 -25.43 0.12
C THR A 284 -12.66 -24.32 0.65
N LEU A 285 -12.76 -23.21 -0.08
CA LEU A 285 -13.58 -22.05 0.26
C LEU A 285 -14.76 -21.93 -0.73
N PHE A 286 -15.98 -21.90 -0.20
CA PHE A 286 -17.21 -21.76 -0.96
C PHE A 286 -17.63 -20.27 -1.11
N PRO A 287 -18.56 -19.94 -2.00
CA PRO A 287 -18.97 -18.55 -2.24
C PRO A 287 -19.50 -17.85 -0.98
N GLY A 288 -19.17 -16.58 -0.83
CA GLY A 288 -19.61 -15.76 0.31
C GLY A 288 -18.85 -15.98 1.61
N VAL A 289 -17.75 -16.73 1.57
CA VAL A 289 -16.86 -16.89 2.72
C VAL A 289 -16.09 -15.58 2.99
N ILE A 290 -16.01 -15.21 4.28
CA ILE A 290 -15.29 -14.03 4.78
C ILE A 290 -14.35 -14.47 5.90
N LEU A 291 -13.03 -14.45 5.63
CA LEU A 291 -11.98 -14.76 6.59
C LEU A 291 -11.22 -13.49 6.95
N GLN A 292 -11.22 -13.11 8.22
CA GLN A 292 -10.71 -11.82 8.66
C GLN A 292 -9.67 -11.94 9.78
N GLY A 293 -8.86 -10.88 9.90
CA GLY A 293 -7.88 -10.75 10.98
C GLY A 293 -6.75 -11.77 10.88
N ALA A 294 -6.42 -12.39 12.01
CA ALA A 294 -5.39 -13.41 12.13
C ALA A 294 -5.92 -14.86 12.03
N THR A 295 -7.04 -15.06 11.32
CA THR A 295 -7.65 -16.40 11.14
C THR A 295 -6.68 -17.37 10.48
N VAL A 296 -6.60 -18.59 11.05
CA VAL A 296 -5.79 -19.70 10.53
C VAL A 296 -6.70 -20.88 10.23
N VAL A 297 -6.54 -21.53 9.07
CA VAL A 297 -7.33 -22.72 8.67
C VAL A 297 -6.39 -23.86 8.30
N GLY A 298 -6.58 -24.99 8.96
CA GLY A 298 -5.81 -26.22 8.78
C GLY A 298 -6.16 -26.97 7.49
N GLU A 299 -5.32 -27.94 7.13
CA GLU A 299 -5.39 -28.70 5.89
C GLU A 299 -6.71 -29.42 5.69
N ARG A 300 -7.13 -29.57 4.40
CA ARG A 300 -8.33 -30.31 3.96
C ARG A 300 -9.65 -29.87 4.61
N THR A 301 -9.64 -28.65 5.19
CA THR A 301 -10.86 -28.07 5.80
C THR A 301 -11.74 -27.43 4.74
N GLU A 302 -13.04 -27.68 4.82
CA GLU A 302 -14.06 -27.09 3.97
C GLU A 302 -14.77 -25.95 4.72
N ILE A 303 -14.69 -24.72 4.18
CA ILE A 303 -15.44 -23.57 4.69
C ILE A 303 -16.61 -23.31 3.75
N GLY A 304 -17.82 -23.65 4.21
CA GLY A 304 -19.06 -23.57 3.47
C GLY A 304 -19.58 -22.14 3.25
N PRO A 305 -20.61 -21.98 2.42
CA PRO A 305 -21.08 -20.68 1.99
C PRO A 305 -21.56 -19.81 3.16
N GLY A 306 -21.37 -18.49 3.02
CA GLY A 306 -21.82 -17.51 4.02
C GLY A 306 -21.14 -17.59 5.39
N THR A 307 -20.06 -18.36 5.52
CA THR A 307 -19.30 -18.47 6.77
C THR A 307 -18.40 -17.25 6.96
N ARG A 308 -18.47 -16.65 8.16
CA ARG A 308 -17.59 -15.54 8.55
C ARG A 308 -16.79 -15.91 9.79
N LEU A 309 -15.45 -15.87 9.66
CA LEU A 309 -14.51 -16.14 10.74
C LEU A 309 -13.63 -14.90 10.97
N VAL A 310 -13.49 -14.48 12.24
CA VAL A 310 -12.65 -13.36 12.64
C VAL A 310 -11.72 -13.82 13.74
N ASP A 311 -10.40 -13.73 13.53
CA ASP A 311 -9.37 -14.12 14.53
C ASP A 311 -9.58 -15.55 15.07
N CYS A 312 -9.97 -16.50 14.21
CA CYS A 312 -10.24 -17.88 14.60
C CYS A 312 -9.08 -18.81 14.23
N VAL A 313 -8.94 -19.89 15.00
CA VAL A 313 -8.05 -21.00 14.67
C VAL A 313 -8.91 -22.23 14.37
N VAL A 314 -8.86 -22.69 13.12
CA VAL A 314 -9.59 -23.88 12.65
C VAL A 314 -8.61 -24.98 12.34
N GLY A 315 -8.81 -26.16 12.91
CA GLY A 315 -7.99 -27.34 12.69
C GLY A 315 -8.09 -27.94 11.30
N ALA A 316 -7.46 -29.07 11.12
CA ALA A 316 -7.50 -29.85 9.87
C ALA A 316 -8.80 -30.67 9.75
N ASP A 317 -9.18 -31.05 8.52
CA ASP A 317 -10.31 -31.96 8.23
C ASP A 317 -11.65 -31.47 8.81
N CYS A 318 -11.81 -30.16 9.04
CA CYS A 318 -13.03 -29.56 9.54
C CYS A 318 -14.04 -29.27 8.44
N ARG A 319 -15.32 -29.19 8.81
CA ARG A 319 -16.39 -28.71 7.94
C ARG A 319 -17.21 -27.64 8.64
N LEU A 320 -17.22 -26.41 8.09
CA LEU A 320 -17.98 -25.30 8.62
C LEU A 320 -18.99 -24.84 7.56
N ASP A 321 -20.24 -24.65 7.96
CA ASP A 321 -21.30 -24.24 7.05
C ASP A 321 -22.16 -23.13 7.67
N HIS A 322 -22.38 -22.01 6.94
CA HIS A 322 -23.17 -20.85 7.40
C HIS A 322 -22.87 -20.47 8.86
N THR A 323 -21.59 -20.40 9.21
CA THR A 323 -21.11 -20.21 10.59
C THR A 323 -20.56 -18.81 10.79
N VAL A 324 -20.93 -18.17 11.90
CA VAL A 324 -20.32 -16.90 12.35
C VAL A 324 -19.53 -17.18 13.62
N ALA A 325 -18.23 -16.91 13.60
CA ALA A 325 -17.34 -17.12 14.74
C ALA A 325 -16.32 -15.96 14.86
N GLU A 326 -16.01 -15.61 16.09
CA GLU A 326 -15.02 -14.59 16.42
C GLU A 326 -14.17 -15.06 17.60
N GLN A 327 -12.84 -14.99 17.44
CA GLN A 327 -11.87 -15.38 18.47
C GLN A 327 -12.14 -16.79 19.03
N CYS A 328 -12.36 -17.76 18.14
CA CYS A 328 -12.72 -19.14 18.49
C CYS A 328 -11.64 -20.13 18.07
N GLU A 329 -11.57 -21.26 18.79
CA GLU A 329 -10.77 -22.41 18.44
C GLU A 329 -11.66 -23.58 18.04
N ILE A 330 -11.44 -24.17 16.85
CA ILE A 330 -12.19 -25.30 16.32
C ILE A 330 -11.20 -26.44 16.08
N GLY A 331 -11.34 -27.53 16.84
CA GLY A 331 -10.44 -28.67 16.79
C GLY A 331 -10.61 -29.51 15.53
N ASP A 332 -9.57 -30.31 15.21
CA ASP A 332 -9.50 -31.14 14.02
C ASP A 332 -10.74 -32.06 13.84
N GLY A 333 -11.19 -32.19 12.60
CA GLY A 333 -12.31 -33.05 12.24
C GLY A 333 -13.68 -32.59 12.75
N ALA A 334 -13.79 -31.38 13.28
CA ALA A 334 -15.08 -30.85 13.77
C ALA A 334 -15.99 -30.46 12.60
N THR A 335 -17.30 -30.69 12.80
CA THR A 335 -18.38 -30.23 11.93
C THR A 335 -19.18 -29.15 12.67
N VAL A 336 -19.24 -27.94 12.11
CA VAL A 336 -19.89 -26.78 12.72
C VAL A 336 -21.00 -26.24 11.81
N GLY A 337 -22.20 -26.14 12.34
CA GLY A 337 -23.35 -25.63 11.62
C GLY A 337 -24.25 -26.71 11.00
N PRO A 338 -25.13 -26.35 10.05
CA PRO A 338 -25.32 -24.99 9.51
C PRO A 338 -25.99 -24.01 10.49
N PHE A 339 -25.81 -22.73 10.23
CA PHE A 339 -26.37 -21.62 11.01
C PHE A 339 -25.85 -21.58 12.47
N ALA A 340 -24.58 -21.85 12.65
CA ALA A 340 -23.94 -21.77 13.97
C ALA A 340 -23.45 -20.37 14.29
N HIS A 341 -23.53 -19.99 15.58
CA HIS A 341 -22.91 -18.78 16.14
C HIS A 341 -22.00 -19.16 17.31
N LEU A 342 -20.71 -18.89 17.16
CA LEU A 342 -19.72 -19.12 18.19
C LEU A 342 -19.31 -17.78 18.81
N ALA A 343 -19.61 -17.60 20.10
CA ALA A 343 -19.22 -16.41 20.85
C ALA A 343 -17.69 -16.37 21.06
N PRO A 344 -17.09 -15.18 21.22
CA PRO A 344 -15.65 -15.05 21.47
C PRO A 344 -15.18 -15.91 22.64
N GLY A 345 -14.04 -16.60 22.43
CA GLY A 345 -13.44 -17.52 23.40
C GLY A 345 -14.01 -18.94 23.38
N THR A 346 -14.94 -19.25 22.45
CA THR A 346 -15.45 -20.60 22.30
C THR A 346 -14.38 -21.57 21.78
N SER A 347 -14.28 -22.74 22.41
CA SER A 347 -13.47 -23.86 21.92
C SER A 347 -14.37 -25.05 21.58
N ILE A 348 -14.27 -25.54 20.35
CA ILE A 348 -14.94 -26.75 19.86
C ILE A 348 -13.92 -27.90 19.88
N ALA A 349 -14.21 -28.96 20.63
CA ALA A 349 -13.30 -30.10 20.72
C ALA A 349 -13.14 -30.85 19.39
N PRO A 350 -12.01 -31.51 19.13
CA PRO A 350 -11.80 -32.30 17.92
C PRO A 350 -12.92 -33.34 17.70
N GLY A 351 -13.32 -33.53 16.44
CA GLY A 351 -14.35 -34.49 16.04
C GLY A 351 -15.77 -34.17 16.50
N THR A 352 -16.00 -32.97 17.06
CA THR A 352 -17.34 -32.57 17.51
C THR A 352 -18.23 -32.24 16.33
N ASP A 353 -19.49 -32.74 16.36
CA ASP A 353 -20.56 -32.26 15.50
C ASP A 353 -21.50 -31.39 16.35
N THR A 354 -21.58 -30.10 16.00
CA THR A 354 -22.48 -29.17 16.74
C THR A 354 -23.93 -29.29 16.36
N GLY A 355 -24.19 -29.78 15.17
CA GLY A 355 -25.54 -29.75 14.57
C GLY A 355 -25.95 -28.34 14.15
N ALA A 356 -27.13 -28.27 13.49
CA ALA A 356 -27.68 -27.02 13.00
C ALA A 356 -28.14 -26.08 14.13
N PHE A 357 -28.03 -24.75 13.88
CA PHE A 357 -28.48 -23.69 14.80
C PHE A 357 -27.77 -23.69 16.15
N TYR A 358 -26.56 -24.22 16.20
CA TYR A 358 -25.77 -24.23 17.42
C TYR A 358 -25.40 -22.80 17.84
N THR A 359 -25.53 -22.50 19.13
CA THR A 359 -25.08 -21.23 19.71
C THR A 359 -24.29 -21.52 20.97
N SER A 360 -23.02 -21.15 20.97
CA SER A 360 -22.23 -21.16 22.18
C SER A 360 -22.62 -19.99 23.10
N ARG A 361 -22.50 -20.17 24.39
CA ARG A 361 -22.82 -19.13 25.39
C ARG A 361 -21.54 -18.53 25.96
#